data_93f36013663e67d20b859e1417af941f
#
_entry.id   93f36013663e67d20b859e1417af941f
#
_cell.length_a   1.000
_cell.length_b   1.000
_cell.length_c   1.000
_cell.angle_alpha   90.00
_cell.angle_beta   90.00
_cell.angle_gamma   90.00
#
_symmetry.space_group_name_H-M   'P 1'
#
loop_
_entity.id
_entity.type
_entity.pdbx_description
1 polymer ?
#
loop_
_entity_poly.entity_id
_entity_poly.type
_entity_poly.pdbx_seq_one_letter_code
_entity_poly.pdbx_strand_id
1 'polypeptide(L)'
;IAIELPDNVIKEVARVQNILGKRKFTGKLTELENAHLTLKFLGEIDDLKLEEVMQKLREVKFEKFEARLEKAGTFNFHGMPRIVWIKVAGKGIFELQKKVDMILKECGFTEEERFMSHMTIARVKYVKDKKDFMDYVSGLKLRDVRFKVNEFKLKESELRELGPVYKDLEVYRLG
;
A
#
# COMPACT_ATOMS: atom_id res chain seq x y z
N ILE A 1 7.87 1.21 5.08
CA ILE A 1 7.91 2.56 4.50
C ILE A 1 6.70 2.70 3.61
N ALA A 2 5.96 3.81 3.76
CA ALA A 2 4.68 3.97 3.07
C ALA A 2 4.37 5.43 2.70
N ILE A 3 3.50 5.58 1.71
CA ILE A 3 2.82 6.83 1.39
C ILE A 3 1.42 6.77 2.01
N GLU A 4 1.07 7.76 2.81
CA GLU A 4 -0.26 7.92 3.34
C GLU A 4 -1.22 8.50 2.29
N LEU A 5 -2.47 8.09 2.35
CA LEU A 5 -3.46 8.45 1.34
C LEU A 5 -4.36 9.58 1.85
N PRO A 6 -4.58 10.63 1.07
CA PRO A 6 -5.43 11.75 1.49
C PRO A 6 -6.92 11.37 1.50
N ASP A 7 -7.73 12.18 2.19
CA ASP A 7 -9.15 11.96 2.43
C ASP A 7 -9.99 11.67 1.17
N ASN A 8 -9.67 12.32 0.04
CA ASN A 8 -10.39 12.08 -1.20
C ASN A 8 -10.16 10.66 -1.73
N VAL A 9 -8.95 10.10 -1.54
CA VAL A 9 -8.63 8.70 -1.87
C VAL A 9 -9.33 7.76 -0.90
N ILE A 10 -9.26 8.04 0.42
CA ILE A 10 -9.92 7.22 1.46
C ILE A 10 -11.44 7.15 1.24
N LYS A 11 -12.08 8.26 0.86
CA LYS A 11 -13.50 8.28 0.50
C LYS A 11 -13.83 7.38 -0.69
N GLU A 12 -12.98 7.36 -1.70
CA GLU A 12 -13.17 6.46 -2.85
C GLU A 12 -12.91 5.00 -2.47
N VAL A 13 -11.90 4.72 -1.65
CA VAL A 13 -11.65 3.37 -1.09
C VAL A 13 -12.88 2.88 -0.33
N ALA A 14 -13.44 3.70 0.56
CA ALA A 14 -14.65 3.37 1.31
C ALA A 14 -15.84 3.05 0.38
N ARG A 15 -16.02 3.85 -0.68
CA ARG A 15 -17.07 3.59 -1.68
C ARG A 15 -16.86 2.24 -2.38
N VAL A 16 -15.64 1.94 -2.78
CA VAL A 16 -15.30 0.68 -3.45
C VAL A 16 -15.46 -0.50 -2.51
N GLN A 17 -15.03 -0.38 -1.24
CA GLN A 17 -15.24 -1.39 -0.22
C GLN A 17 -16.74 -1.67 0.02
N ASN A 18 -17.58 -0.63 0.06
CA ASN A 18 -19.04 -0.79 0.18
C ASN A 18 -19.64 -1.55 -1.01
N ILE A 19 -19.13 -1.34 -2.22
CA ILE A 19 -19.55 -2.09 -3.41
C ILE A 19 -19.06 -3.54 -3.32
N LEU A 20 -17.80 -3.74 -2.96
CA LEU A 20 -17.19 -5.06 -2.79
C LEU A 20 -17.91 -5.88 -1.69
N GLY A 21 -18.29 -5.24 -0.59
CA GLY A 21 -18.98 -5.88 0.54
C GLY A 21 -20.36 -6.42 0.21
N LYS A 22 -20.97 -5.99 -0.90
CA LYS A 22 -22.23 -6.59 -1.41
C LYS A 22 -22.03 -7.96 -2.07
N ARG A 23 -20.79 -8.31 -2.43
CA ARG A 23 -20.43 -9.65 -2.90
C ARG A 23 -20.17 -10.59 -1.73
N LYS A 24 -20.66 -11.83 -1.86
CA LYS A 24 -20.43 -12.86 -0.84
C LYS A 24 -19.00 -13.38 -0.92
N PHE A 25 -18.18 -13.01 0.04
CA PHE A 25 -16.88 -13.63 0.30
C PHE A 25 -16.66 -13.73 1.80
N THR A 26 -15.84 -14.68 2.23
CA THR A 26 -15.36 -14.75 3.61
C THR A 26 -14.01 -14.04 3.67
N GLY A 27 -13.87 -13.09 4.56
CA GLY A 27 -12.66 -12.28 4.67
C GLY A 27 -12.89 -11.03 5.50
N LYS A 28 -12.00 -10.06 5.33
CA LYS A 28 -12.03 -8.78 6.06
C LYS A 28 -11.72 -7.64 5.11
N LEU A 29 -12.49 -6.56 5.17
CA LEU A 29 -12.12 -5.30 4.56
C LEU A 29 -10.97 -4.69 5.37
N THR A 30 -10.04 -4.03 4.70
CA THR A 30 -8.99 -3.27 5.37
C THR A 30 -9.62 -2.05 6.04
N GLU A 31 -9.28 -1.79 7.28
CA GLU A 31 -9.70 -0.58 7.99
C GLU A 31 -9.17 0.65 7.22
N LEU A 32 -10.03 1.66 7.05
CA LEU A 32 -9.70 2.84 6.24
C LEU A 32 -8.51 3.62 6.81
N GLU A 33 -8.38 3.65 8.13
CA GLU A 33 -7.25 4.23 8.86
C GLU A 33 -5.92 3.52 8.61
N ASN A 34 -5.98 2.26 8.19
CA ASN A 34 -4.82 1.44 7.85
C ASN A 34 -4.51 1.45 6.33
N ALA A 35 -5.31 2.15 5.53
CA ALA A 35 -5.10 2.21 4.09
C ALA A 35 -3.90 3.10 3.75
N HIS A 36 -2.88 2.49 3.17
CA HIS A 36 -1.66 3.17 2.72
C HIS A 36 -1.08 2.48 1.50
N LEU A 37 -0.17 3.16 0.81
CA LEU A 37 0.64 2.60 -0.26
C LEU A 37 2.01 2.21 0.31
N THR A 38 2.29 0.94 0.43
CA THR A 38 3.60 0.45 0.88
C THR A 38 4.64 0.63 -0.22
N LEU A 39 5.75 1.29 0.11
CA LEU A 39 6.93 1.38 -0.76
C LEU A 39 7.91 0.24 -0.50
N LYS A 40 8.11 -0.11 0.78
CA LYS A 40 9.01 -1.20 1.19
C LYS A 40 8.66 -1.74 2.56
N PHE A 41 8.69 -3.07 2.68
CA PHE A 41 8.69 -3.75 3.97
C PHE A 41 10.12 -3.99 4.44
N LEU A 42 10.39 -3.68 5.71
CA LEU A 42 11.69 -3.89 6.33
C LEU A 42 11.75 -5.19 7.14
N GLY A 43 10.58 -5.76 7.48
CA GLY A 43 10.49 -6.87 8.40
C GLY A 43 10.72 -6.41 9.85
N GLU A 44 11.13 -7.34 10.69
CA GLU A 44 11.52 -7.06 12.08
C GLU A 44 12.97 -6.60 12.09
N ILE A 45 13.23 -5.44 12.69
CA ILE A 45 14.55 -4.85 12.83
C ILE A 45 14.73 -4.37 14.28
N ASP A 46 15.95 -4.41 14.77
CA ASP A 46 16.31 -3.87 16.09
C ASP A 46 16.47 -2.33 16.10
N ASP A 47 16.60 -1.76 17.28
CA ASP A 47 16.69 -0.29 17.45
C ASP A 47 17.89 0.31 16.73
N LEU A 48 19.05 -0.38 16.72
CA LEU A 48 20.25 0.10 16.03
C LEU A 48 20.04 0.17 14.52
N LYS A 49 19.41 -0.87 13.95
CA LYS A 49 19.06 -0.91 12.54
C LYS A 49 17.99 0.12 12.21
N LEU A 50 17.03 0.35 13.11
CA LEU A 50 16.03 1.38 12.96
C LEU A 50 16.64 2.77 12.85
N GLU A 51 17.59 3.12 13.74
CA GLU A 51 18.30 4.41 13.70
C GLU A 51 19.08 4.59 12.39
N GLU A 52 19.81 3.54 11.95
CA GLU A 52 20.52 3.55 10.66
C GLU A 52 19.56 3.83 9.49
N VAL A 53 18.42 3.12 9.44
CA VAL A 53 17.37 3.31 8.42
C VAL A 53 16.83 4.74 8.45
N MET A 54 16.53 5.27 9.64
CA MET A 54 16.01 6.64 9.78
C MET A 54 17.00 7.68 9.25
N GLN A 55 18.29 7.55 9.58
CA GLN A 55 19.34 8.44 9.08
C GLN A 55 19.44 8.38 7.56
N LYS A 56 19.44 7.17 6.98
CA LYS A 56 19.51 6.98 5.53
C LYS A 56 18.28 7.51 4.80
N LEU A 57 17.10 7.33 5.33
CA LEU A 57 15.89 7.87 4.72
C LEU A 57 15.84 9.41 4.69
N ARG A 58 16.51 10.11 5.62
CA ARG A 58 16.67 11.58 5.59
C ARG A 58 17.51 12.07 4.41
N GLU A 59 18.34 11.20 3.82
CA GLU A 59 19.13 11.52 2.62
C GLU A 59 18.29 11.48 1.33
N VAL A 60 17.07 10.92 1.37
CA VAL A 60 16.17 10.84 0.21
C VAL A 60 15.72 12.25 -0.19
N LYS A 61 16.30 12.79 -1.27
CA LYS A 61 15.82 14.02 -1.91
C LYS A 61 14.96 13.66 -3.10
N PHE A 62 13.70 14.06 -3.09
CA PHE A 62 12.75 13.76 -4.15
C PHE A 62 11.67 14.84 -4.24
N GLU A 63 11.27 15.18 -5.46
CA GLU A 63 10.25 16.19 -5.71
C GLU A 63 8.84 15.65 -5.45
N LYS A 64 7.92 16.55 -5.06
CA LYS A 64 6.50 16.26 -4.97
C LYS A 64 5.97 15.83 -6.33
N PHE A 65 5.05 14.88 -6.36
CA PHE A 65 4.48 14.38 -7.61
C PHE A 65 2.99 14.07 -7.49
N GLU A 66 2.34 13.91 -8.64
CA GLU A 66 0.95 13.50 -8.71
C GLU A 66 0.82 11.99 -8.88
N ALA A 67 -0.20 11.44 -8.23
CA ALA A 67 -0.62 10.07 -8.36
C ALA A 67 -2.16 9.98 -8.55
N ARG A 68 -2.64 8.85 -9.05
CA ARG A 68 -4.07 8.61 -9.25
C ARG A 68 -4.44 7.16 -9.00
N LEU A 69 -5.70 6.92 -8.71
CA LEU A 69 -6.26 5.57 -8.71
C LEU A 69 -6.45 5.10 -10.15
N GLU A 70 -6.12 3.82 -10.42
CA GLU A 70 -6.16 3.30 -11.80
C GLU A 70 -7.20 2.20 -11.96
N LYS A 71 -7.05 1.09 -11.25
CA LYS A 71 -7.93 -0.08 -11.35
C LYS A 71 -7.87 -0.93 -10.09
N ALA A 72 -8.89 -1.77 -9.90
CA ALA A 72 -8.88 -2.82 -8.88
C ALA A 72 -8.42 -4.16 -9.47
N GLY A 73 -7.97 -5.05 -8.59
CA GLY A 73 -7.57 -6.40 -8.95
C GLY A 73 -7.32 -7.27 -7.73
N THR A 74 -6.84 -8.50 -7.97
CA THR A 74 -6.56 -9.45 -6.91
C THR A 74 -5.12 -9.98 -6.99
N PHE A 75 -4.51 -10.23 -5.83
CA PHE A 75 -3.39 -11.17 -5.74
C PHE A 75 -3.93 -12.54 -5.37
N ASN A 76 -3.46 -13.53 -6.11
CA ASN A 76 -3.90 -14.90 -5.98
C ASN A 76 -2.79 -15.77 -5.41
N PHE A 77 -3.17 -16.72 -4.55
CA PHE A 77 -2.29 -17.75 -4.05
C PHE A 77 -2.91 -19.12 -4.34
N HIS A 78 -2.18 -19.98 -5.05
CA HIS A 78 -2.69 -21.26 -5.58
C HIS A 78 -4.04 -21.11 -6.33
N GLY A 79 -4.14 -20.06 -7.16
CA GLY A 79 -5.34 -19.79 -7.96
C GLY A 79 -6.55 -19.27 -7.16
N MET A 80 -6.40 -18.99 -5.86
CA MET A 80 -7.43 -18.40 -5.00
C MET A 80 -7.13 -16.93 -4.74
N PRO A 81 -8.09 -16.02 -4.91
CA PRO A 81 -7.89 -14.62 -4.53
C PRO A 81 -7.66 -14.51 -3.03
N ARG A 82 -6.61 -13.82 -2.63
CA ARG A 82 -6.24 -13.61 -1.22
C ARG A 82 -6.25 -12.16 -0.82
N ILE A 83 -5.94 -11.27 -1.74
CA ILE A 83 -5.91 -9.83 -1.50
C ILE A 83 -6.68 -9.16 -2.63
N VAL A 84 -7.57 -8.25 -2.29
CA VAL A 84 -8.16 -7.28 -3.22
C VAL A 84 -7.43 -5.96 -3.04
N TRP A 85 -6.99 -5.40 -4.15
CA TRP A 85 -6.20 -4.17 -4.16
C TRP A 85 -6.73 -3.15 -5.17
N ILE A 86 -6.37 -1.89 -4.94
CA ILE A 86 -6.48 -0.80 -5.91
C ILE A 86 -5.07 -0.38 -6.32
N LYS A 87 -4.80 -0.33 -7.62
CA LYS A 87 -3.55 0.16 -8.17
C LYS A 87 -3.50 1.68 -8.10
N VAL A 88 -2.36 2.19 -7.65
CA VAL A 88 -2.06 3.61 -7.66
C VAL A 88 -1.06 3.88 -8.80
N ALA A 89 -1.44 4.68 -9.77
CA ALA A 89 -0.59 5.04 -10.89
C ALA A 89 0.11 6.38 -10.64
N GLY A 90 1.36 6.47 -11.05
CA GLY A 90 2.19 7.66 -10.95
C GLY A 90 3.66 7.29 -11.14
N LYS A 91 4.33 7.93 -12.10
CA LYS A 91 5.75 7.68 -12.39
C LYS A 91 6.61 7.92 -11.14
N GLY A 92 6.32 9.01 -10.40
CA GLY A 92 7.05 9.37 -9.19
C GLY A 92 6.99 8.31 -8.08
N ILE A 93 5.94 7.46 -8.03
CA ILE A 93 5.86 6.36 -7.04
C ILE A 93 6.99 5.34 -7.26
N PHE A 94 7.19 4.93 -8.52
CA PHE A 94 8.22 3.95 -8.88
C PHE A 94 9.63 4.53 -8.73
N GLU A 95 9.81 5.80 -9.08
CA GLU A 95 11.08 6.51 -8.93
C GLU A 95 11.44 6.72 -7.46
N LEU A 96 10.46 7.11 -6.63
CA LEU A 96 10.66 7.24 -5.18
C LEU A 96 10.96 5.87 -4.54
N GLN A 97 10.19 4.84 -4.89
CA GLN A 97 10.40 3.48 -4.39
C GLN A 97 11.80 2.97 -4.74
N LYS A 98 12.23 3.15 -5.99
CA LYS A 98 13.59 2.78 -6.41
C LYS A 98 14.67 3.53 -5.64
N LYS A 99 14.46 4.82 -5.38
CA LYS A 99 15.40 5.63 -4.61
C LYS A 99 15.48 5.18 -3.16
N VAL A 100 14.34 4.86 -2.54
CA VAL A 100 14.28 4.26 -1.20
C VAL A 100 15.01 2.92 -1.17
N ASP A 101 14.78 2.06 -2.16
CA ASP A 101 15.46 0.77 -2.26
C ASP A 101 16.99 0.91 -2.39
N MET A 102 17.45 1.83 -3.22
CA MET A 102 18.89 2.08 -3.43
C MET A 102 19.57 2.54 -2.13
N ILE A 103 18.95 3.45 -1.39
CA ILE A 103 19.47 3.94 -0.12
C ILE A 103 19.48 2.83 0.92
N LEU A 104 18.42 2.05 1.01
CA LEU A 104 18.31 0.97 2.01
C LEU A 104 19.17 -0.24 1.68
N LYS A 105 19.64 -0.38 0.46
CA LYS A 105 20.67 -1.37 0.11
C LYS A 105 21.97 -1.14 0.89
N GLU A 106 22.31 0.12 1.17
CA GLU A 106 23.47 0.47 2.02
C GLU A 106 23.27 -0.01 3.47
N CYS A 107 22.02 -0.13 3.93
CA CYS A 107 21.66 -0.72 5.22
C CYS A 107 21.50 -2.27 5.17
N GLY A 108 21.84 -2.92 4.06
CA GLY A 108 21.80 -4.38 3.93
C GLY A 108 20.43 -4.94 3.51
N PHE A 109 19.46 -4.11 3.11
CA PHE A 109 18.19 -4.60 2.59
C PHE A 109 18.31 -4.97 1.10
N THR A 110 17.61 -6.03 0.70
CA THR A 110 17.54 -6.43 -0.72
C THR A 110 16.61 -5.50 -1.49
N GLU A 111 16.93 -5.26 -2.76
CA GLU A 111 16.05 -4.50 -3.65
C GLU A 111 14.76 -5.28 -3.96
N GLU A 112 13.65 -4.55 -4.15
CA GLU A 112 12.38 -5.13 -4.57
C GLU A 112 12.34 -5.31 -6.10
N GLU A 113 12.51 -6.54 -6.55
CA GLU A 113 12.57 -6.85 -8.01
C GLU A 113 11.25 -6.62 -8.74
N ARG A 114 10.12 -6.73 -8.04
CA ARG A 114 8.77 -6.71 -8.65
C ARG A 114 7.82 -5.81 -7.88
N PHE A 115 8.21 -4.55 -7.72
CA PHE A 115 7.35 -3.58 -7.07
C PHE A 115 6.06 -3.34 -7.87
N MET A 116 4.93 -3.52 -7.22
CA MET A 116 3.62 -3.11 -7.73
C MET A 116 2.99 -2.09 -6.81
N SER A 117 2.81 -0.88 -7.32
CA SER A 117 2.15 0.21 -6.59
C SER A 117 0.67 -0.10 -6.37
N HIS A 118 0.31 -0.49 -5.16
CA HIS A 118 -1.06 -0.86 -4.80
C HIS A 118 -1.37 -0.55 -3.33
N MET A 119 -2.64 -0.38 -3.04
CA MET A 119 -3.17 -0.41 -1.68
C MET A 119 -4.10 -1.62 -1.51
N THR A 120 -3.99 -2.32 -0.39
CA THR A 120 -4.88 -3.42 -0.04
C THR A 120 -6.19 -2.88 0.50
N ILE A 121 -7.32 -3.33 -0.06
CA ILE A 121 -8.66 -2.94 0.39
C ILE A 121 -9.45 -4.08 1.04
N ALA A 122 -9.06 -5.33 0.79
CA ALA A 122 -9.64 -6.49 1.47
C ALA A 122 -8.67 -7.68 1.49
N ARG A 123 -8.78 -8.51 2.51
CA ARG A 123 -8.15 -9.83 2.61
C ARG A 123 -9.21 -10.90 2.51
N VAL A 124 -9.05 -11.83 1.59
CA VAL A 124 -10.01 -12.88 1.27
C VAL A 124 -9.55 -14.21 1.86
N LYS A 125 -10.41 -14.85 2.65
CA LYS A 125 -10.20 -16.21 3.15
C LYS A 125 -10.78 -17.25 2.20
N TYR A 126 -12.01 -16.99 1.71
CA TYR A 126 -12.71 -17.92 0.83
C TYR A 126 -13.73 -17.20 -0.06
N VAL A 127 -13.88 -17.71 -1.28
CA VAL A 127 -14.96 -17.38 -2.23
C VAL A 127 -15.47 -18.67 -2.86
N LYS A 128 -16.78 -18.74 -3.12
CA LYS A 128 -17.41 -19.93 -3.73
C LYS A 128 -17.00 -20.07 -5.20
N ASP A 129 -17.08 -18.99 -5.96
CA ASP A 129 -16.68 -18.92 -7.37
C ASP A 129 -15.53 -17.90 -7.50
N LYS A 130 -14.34 -18.42 -7.66
CA LYS A 130 -13.11 -17.60 -7.74
C LYS A 130 -13.05 -16.79 -9.03
N LYS A 131 -13.52 -17.37 -10.16
CA LYS A 131 -13.49 -16.68 -11.46
C LYS A 131 -14.45 -15.50 -11.46
N ASP A 132 -15.73 -15.77 -11.11
CA ASP A 132 -16.75 -14.72 -11.00
C ASP A 132 -16.31 -13.59 -10.03
N PHE A 133 -15.68 -13.94 -8.89
CA PHE A 133 -15.18 -12.95 -7.94
C PHE A 133 -14.06 -12.09 -8.52
N MET A 134 -13.09 -12.71 -9.20
CA MET A 134 -11.97 -11.99 -9.82
C MET A 134 -12.44 -11.09 -10.97
N ASP A 135 -13.35 -11.59 -11.81
CA ASP A 135 -13.95 -10.82 -12.91
C ASP A 135 -14.74 -9.63 -12.35
N TYR A 136 -15.51 -9.85 -11.28
CA TYR A 136 -16.20 -8.77 -10.58
C TYR A 136 -15.26 -7.70 -10.03
N VAL A 137 -14.18 -8.11 -9.35
CA VAL A 137 -13.20 -7.16 -8.80
C VAL A 137 -12.52 -6.36 -9.92
N SER A 138 -12.10 -7.01 -11.00
CA SER A 138 -11.45 -6.32 -12.13
C SER A 138 -12.40 -5.38 -12.88
N GLY A 139 -13.69 -5.64 -12.82
CA GLY A 139 -14.76 -4.79 -13.39
C GLY A 139 -15.17 -3.60 -12.51
N LEU A 140 -14.66 -3.48 -11.29
CA LEU A 140 -14.99 -2.36 -10.40
C LEU A 140 -14.58 -1.02 -11.02
N LYS A 141 -15.56 -0.12 -11.15
CA LYS A 141 -15.34 1.22 -11.69
C LYS A 141 -14.86 2.16 -10.59
N LEU A 142 -13.64 2.65 -10.74
CA LEU A 142 -13.08 3.70 -9.89
C LEU A 142 -13.41 5.08 -10.48
N ARG A 143 -13.61 6.06 -9.60
CA ARG A 143 -13.67 7.48 -10.00
C ARG A 143 -12.26 7.95 -10.36
N ASP A 144 -12.15 8.98 -11.20
CA ASP A 144 -10.85 9.63 -11.49
C ASP A 144 -10.45 10.46 -10.25
N VAL A 145 -9.73 9.82 -9.34
CA VAL A 145 -9.21 10.45 -8.13
C VAL A 145 -7.71 10.65 -8.28
N ARG A 146 -7.31 11.92 -8.29
CA ARG A 146 -5.91 12.35 -8.34
C ARG A 146 -5.52 12.98 -7.02
N PHE A 147 -4.26 12.85 -6.65
CA PHE A 147 -3.73 13.41 -5.43
C PHE A 147 -2.25 13.70 -5.54
N LYS A 148 -1.79 14.64 -4.72
CA LYS A 148 -0.38 15.00 -4.64
C LYS A 148 0.29 14.22 -3.51
N VAL A 149 1.43 13.63 -3.81
CA VAL A 149 2.30 13.00 -2.83
C VAL A 149 3.33 14.03 -2.38
N ASN A 150 3.26 14.41 -1.10
CA ASN A 150 4.11 15.44 -0.51
C ASN A 150 5.13 14.87 0.47
N GLU A 151 4.94 13.64 0.91
CA GLU A 151 5.76 12.99 1.92
C GLU A 151 5.63 11.47 1.84
N PHE A 152 6.56 10.77 2.45
CA PHE A 152 6.46 9.36 2.79
C PHE A 152 6.81 9.18 4.26
N LYS A 153 6.47 8.03 4.84
CA LYS A 153 6.61 7.78 6.27
C LYS A 153 7.29 6.46 6.55
N LEU A 154 8.06 6.43 7.60
CA LEU A 154 8.47 5.19 8.26
C LEU A 154 7.40 4.86 9.31
N LYS A 155 6.82 3.66 9.23
CA LYS A 155 5.75 3.22 10.11
C LYS A 155 6.15 1.92 10.80
N GLU A 156 5.86 1.84 12.08
CA GLU A 156 5.88 0.62 12.87
C GLU A 156 4.52 -0.07 12.76
N SER A 157 4.50 -1.38 12.64
CA SER A 157 3.29 -2.20 12.60
C SER A 157 3.24 -3.11 13.82
N GLU A 158 2.27 -2.90 14.68
CA GLU A 158 1.97 -3.79 15.79
C GLU A 158 0.79 -4.69 15.41
N LEU A 159 1.02 -6.01 15.40
CA LEU A 159 -0.04 -6.97 15.14
C LEU A 159 -0.91 -7.13 16.40
N ARG A 160 -2.19 -6.80 16.29
CA ARG A 160 -3.21 -7.01 17.35
C ARG A 160 -4.29 -7.98 16.87
N GLU A 161 -5.09 -8.49 17.78
CA GLU A 161 -6.18 -9.44 17.47
C GLU A 161 -7.15 -8.92 16.39
N LEU A 162 -7.45 -7.63 16.39
CA LEU A 162 -8.36 -7.00 15.44
C LEU A 162 -7.69 -6.59 14.12
N GLY A 163 -6.37 -6.71 14.01
CA GLY A 163 -5.58 -6.34 12.83
C GLY A 163 -4.36 -5.51 13.20
N PRO A 164 -3.53 -5.13 12.23
CA PRO A 164 -2.36 -4.31 12.49
C PRO A 164 -2.76 -2.89 12.89
N VAL A 165 -2.05 -2.33 13.86
CA VAL A 165 -2.08 -0.91 14.20
C VAL A 165 -0.76 -0.30 13.75
N TYR A 166 -0.84 0.79 13.01
CA TYR A 166 0.35 1.48 12.49
C TYR A 166 0.61 2.76 13.28
N LYS A 167 1.88 2.95 13.63
CA LYS A 167 2.38 4.16 14.27
C LYS A 167 3.42 4.81 13.35
N ASP A 168 3.30 6.11 13.15
CA ASP A 168 4.31 6.88 12.42
C ASP A 168 5.55 7.08 13.32
N LEU A 169 6.70 6.60 12.85
CA LEU A 169 7.98 6.81 13.54
C LEU A 169 8.65 8.08 13.03
N GLU A 170 8.65 8.32 11.73
CA GLU A 170 9.20 9.53 11.13
C GLU A 170 8.50 9.87 9.80
N VAL A 171 8.45 11.17 9.50
CA VAL A 171 7.86 11.73 8.28
C VAL A 171 8.96 12.39 7.45
N TYR A 172 9.05 12.01 6.17
CA TYR A 172 10.03 12.52 5.22
C TYR A 172 9.32 13.36 4.15
N ARG A 173 9.53 14.66 4.18
CA ARG A 173 8.89 15.60 3.26
C ARG A 173 9.62 15.63 1.92
N LEU A 174 8.83 15.62 0.84
CA LEU A 174 9.29 15.84 -0.52
C LEU A 174 9.31 17.35 -0.81
N GLY A 175 10.30 17.82 -1.51
CA GLY A 175 10.48 19.25 -1.65
C GLY A 175 10.65 19.75 -3.04
#